data_6a8e483778199513825e00ab2a6495af
#
_entry.id   6a8e483778199513825e00ab2a6495af
#
_cell.length_a   1.000
_cell.length_b   1.000
_cell.length_c   1.000
_cell.angle_alpha   90.00
_cell.angle_beta   90.00
_cell.angle_gamma   90.00
#
_symmetry.space_group_name_H-M   'P 1'
#
loop_
_entity.id
_entity.type
_entity.pdbx_description
1 polymer ?
#
loop_
_entity_poly.entity_id
_entity_poly.type
_entity_poly.pdbx_seq_one_letter_code
_entity_poly.pdbx_strand_id
1 'polypeptide(L)'
;MDINFEYYKIFYYVAKYCNFTKAARALGNSQPNVTRAMNNLEQQINSILFIRNNRGVQLTPEGERLYAHVSAAMSQILAAEEELSDSTGLSHGSVSIGASETALNIYLLDRLKPFHMAYPGIRLKIYNHSTPQAINAVKNGMIDFAVVSTPAEVEAPQIGRASCRE
;
A
#
# COMPACT_ATOMS: atom_id res chain seq x y z
N MET A 1 -9.77 24.45 -0.53
CA MET A 1 -9.35 23.82 0.74
C MET A 1 -7.84 23.70 0.71
N ASP A 2 -7.16 24.44 1.58
CA ASP A 2 -5.67 24.41 1.66
C ASP A 2 -5.23 23.54 2.83
N ILE A 3 -5.50 22.24 2.72
CA ILE A 3 -5.07 21.27 3.74
C ILE A 3 -3.58 20.99 3.50
N ASN A 4 -2.77 21.14 4.54
CA ASN A 4 -1.34 20.87 4.44
C ASN A 4 -1.11 19.38 4.10
N PHE A 5 -0.37 19.11 3.01
CA PHE A 5 -0.05 17.78 2.54
C PHE A 5 0.65 16.92 3.61
N GLU A 6 1.43 17.53 4.50
CA GLU A 6 2.07 16.83 5.61
C GLU A 6 1.06 16.11 6.52
N TYR A 7 -0.16 16.62 6.66
CA TYR A 7 -1.20 15.95 7.45
C TYR A 7 -1.65 14.64 6.81
N TYR A 8 -1.71 14.56 5.47
CA TYR A 8 -2.02 13.31 4.77
C TYR A 8 -0.90 12.28 4.89
N LYS A 9 0.36 12.73 4.84
CA LYS A 9 1.52 11.87 5.10
C LYS A 9 1.48 11.31 6.51
N ILE A 10 1.24 12.14 7.52
CA ILE A 10 1.11 11.70 8.92
C ILE A 10 -0.07 10.73 9.06
N PHE A 11 -1.22 11.03 8.46
CA PHE A 11 -2.40 10.18 8.44
C PHE A 11 -2.07 8.79 7.88
N TYR A 12 -1.39 8.72 6.74
CA TYR A 12 -0.95 7.46 6.14
C TYR A 12 -0.16 6.59 7.11
N TYR A 13 0.82 7.18 7.81
CA TYR A 13 1.64 6.42 8.76
C TYR A 13 0.87 5.99 10.00
N VAL A 14 -0.02 6.83 10.54
CA VAL A 14 -0.86 6.46 11.69
C VAL A 14 -1.81 5.32 11.33
N ALA A 15 -2.44 5.38 10.17
CA ALA A 15 -3.31 4.33 9.66
C ALA A 15 -2.55 3.02 9.40
N LYS A 16 -1.39 3.10 8.75
CA LYS A 16 -0.53 1.95 8.44
C LYS A 16 -0.06 1.19 9.69
N TYR A 17 0.30 1.91 10.75
CA TYR A 17 0.80 1.28 11.98
C TYR A 17 -0.28 1.04 13.04
N CYS A 18 -1.50 1.58 12.85
CA CYS A 18 -2.57 1.58 13.85
C CYS A 18 -2.09 2.04 15.22
N ASN A 19 -1.10 2.96 15.25
CA ASN A 19 -0.42 3.38 16.46
C ASN A 19 0.29 4.73 16.28
N PHE A 20 -0.11 5.74 17.07
CA PHE A 20 0.48 7.08 17.01
C PHE A 20 1.97 7.12 17.36
N THR A 21 2.39 6.35 18.36
CA THR A 21 3.80 6.32 18.78
C THR A 21 4.70 5.68 17.73
N LYS A 22 4.25 4.57 17.12
CA LYS A 22 5.01 3.92 16.03
C LYS A 22 5.08 4.82 14.80
N ALA A 23 3.99 5.49 14.45
CA ALA A 23 3.96 6.45 13.36
C ALA A 23 4.90 7.63 13.63
N ALA A 24 4.88 8.19 14.84
CA ALA A 24 5.77 9.28 15.24
C ALA A 24 7.25 8.88 15.08
N ARG A 25 7.64 7.69 15.54
CA ARG A 25 9.01 7.17 15.36
C ARG A 25 9.39 7.03 13.90
N ALA A 26 8.51 6.48 13.08
CA ALA A 26 8.75 6.30 11.66
C ALA A 26 8.93 7.63 10.90
N LEU A 27 8.28 8.70 11.38
CA LEU A 27 8.34 10.05 10.83
C LEU A 27 9.45 10.92 11.44
N GLY A 28 10.23 10.40 12.41
CA GLY A 28 11.19 11.22 13.14
C GLY A 28 10.53 12.38 13.92
N ASN A 29 9.30 12.19 14.37
CA ASN A 29 8.48 13.22 14.99
C ASN A 29 8.07 12.83 16.42
N SER A 30 7.55 13.79 17.20
CA SER A 30 6.99 13.52 18.52
C SER A 30 5.52 13.07 18.42
N GLN A 31 5.11 12.17 19.31
CA GLN A 31 3.73 11.68 19.34
C GLN A 31 2.70 12.81 19.59
N PRO A 32 2.95 13.84 20.45
CA PRO A 32 2.04 14.99 20.58
C PRO A 32 1.84 15.77 19.26
N ASN A 33 2.92 15.94 18.47
CA ASN A 33 2.82 16.62 17.18
C ASN A 33 1.98 15.81 16.17
N VAL A 34 2.20 14.50 16.12
CA VAL A 34 1.40 13.58 15.28
C VAL A 34 -0.08 13.63 15.70
N THR A 35 -0.36 13.64 17.01
CA THR A 35 -1.73 13.76 17.52
C THR A 35 -2.38 15.09 17.12
N ARG A 36 -1.65 16.20 17.26
CA ARG A 36 -2.15 17.54 16.86
C ARG A 36 -2.42 17.60 15.38
N ALA A 37 -1.52 17.07 14.54
CA ALA A 37 -1.70 17.03 13.10
C ALA A 37 -2.96 16.25 12.69
N MET A 38 -3.25 15.13 13.35
CA MET A 38 -4.46 14.35 13.06
C MET A 38 -5.72 15.06 13.51
N ASN A 39 -5.72 15.69 14.69
CA ASN A 39 -6.86 16.49 15.13
C ASN A 39 -7.13 17.66 14.16
N ASN A 40 -6.08 18.32 13.67
CA ASN A 40 -6.21 19.40 12.68
C ASN A 40 -6.76 18.89 11.35
N LEU A 41 -6.30 17.73 10.86
CA LEU A 41 -6.84 17.12 9.66
C LEU A 41 -8.32 16.80 9.80
N GLU A 42 -8.71 16.11 10.88
CA GLU A 42 -10.11 15.77 11.18
C GLU A 42 -11.01 17.02 11.25
N GLN A 43 -10.49 18.10 11.84
CA GLN A 43 -11.18 19.38 11.89
C GLN A 43 -11.36 20.01 10.49
N GLN A 44 -10.28 20.05 9.69
CA GLN A 44 -10.30 20.67 8.36
C GLN A 44 -11.20 19.92 7.36
N ILE A 45 -11.26 18.59 7.45
CA ILE A 45 -12.15 17.79 6.60
C ILE A 45 -13.53 17.56 7.23
N ASN A 46 -13.75 18.06 8.44
CA ASN A 46 -14.98 17.91 9.23
C ASN A 46 -15.43 16.45 9.34
N SER A 47 -14.49 15.55 9.61
CA SER A 47 -14.76 14.11 9.73
C SER A 47 -13.80 13.47 10.72
N ILE A 48 -14.32 12.55 11.56
CA ILE A 48 -13.51 11.75 12.46
C ILE A 48 -12.93 10.58 11.64
N LEU A 49 -11.62 10.43 11.67
CA LEU A 49 -10.89 9.42 10.93
C LEU A 49 -10.44 8.23 11.78
N PHE A 50 -10.27 8.47 13.09
CA PHE A 50 -9.75 7.47 14.01
C PHE A 50 -10.64 7.27 15.23
N ILE A 51 -10.84 6.01 15.60
CA ILE A 51 -11.38 5.59 16.89
C ILE A 51 -10.21 5.18 17.77
N ARG A 52 -10.07 5.84 18.93
CA ARG A 52 -9.04 5.52 19.93
C ARG A 52 -9.68 4.68 21.04
N ASN A 53 -9.13 3.53 21.29
CA ASN A 53 -9.56 2.65 22.38
C ASN A 53 -8.34 2.10 23.13
N ASN A 54 -8.59 1.40 24.23
CA ASN A 54 -7.52 0.82 25.07
C ASN A 54 -6.69 -0.26 24.35
N ARG A 55 -7.11 -0.71 23.16
CA ARG A 55 -6.40 -1.71 22.34
C ARG A 55 -5.58 -1.08 21.21
N GLY A 56 -5.66 0.25 21.04
CA GLY A 56 -4.94 0.98 20.00
C GLY A 56 -5.82 1.95 19.22
N VAL A 57 -5.50 2.12 17.97
CA VAL A 57 -6.15 3.05 17.04
C VAL A 57 -6.74 2.27 15.88
N GLN A 58 -7.98 2.54 15.53
CA GLN A 58 -8.68 1.96 14.39
C GLN A 58 -9.20 3.09 13.50
N LEU A 59 -9.31 2.82 12.21
CA LEU A 59 -9.94 3.74 11.28
C LEU A 59 -11.47 3.69 11.44
N THR A 60 -12.10 4.85 11.25
CA THR A 60 -13.54 4.94 11.00
C THR A 60 -13.84 4.53 9.56
N PRO A 61 -15.11 4.30 9.15
CA PRO A 61 -15.46 4.11 7.74
C PRO A 61 -15.01 5.28 6.85
N GLU A 62 -15.04 6.52 7.35
CA GLU A 62 -14.52 7.71 6.69
C GLU A 62 -12.98 7.64 6.56
N GLY A 63 -12.32 7.23 7.64
CA GLY A 63 -10.88 7.01 7.66
C GLY A 63 -10.44 5.92 6.67
N GLU A 64 -11.16 4.82 6.57
CA GLU A 64 -10.87 3.76 5.60
C GLU A 64 -10.98 4.26 4.15
N ARG A 65 -12.02 5.02 3.84
CA ARG A 65 -12.19 5.64 2.52
C ARG A 65 -11.06 6.59 2.19
N LEU A 66 -10.69 7.47 3.12
CA LEU A 66 -9.57 8.39 2.94
C LEU A 66 -8.25 7.63 2.80
N TYR A 67 -8.05 6.59 3.61
CA TYR A 67 -6.83 5.77 3.57
C TYR A 67 -6.63 5.07 2.23
N ALA A 68 -7.69 4.58 1.60
CA ALA A 68 -7.60 3.98 0.27
C ALA A 68 -6.99 4.95 -0.76
N HIS A 69 -7.44 6.21 -0.76
CA HIS A 69 -6.91 7.23 -1.67
C HIS A 69 -5.52 7.71 -1.29
N VAL A 70 -5.30 8.00 -0.01
CA VAL A 70 -4.01 8.50 0.49
C VAL A 70 -2.91 7.45 0.35
N SER A 71 -3.21 6.18 0.59
CA SER A 71 -2.22 5.11 0.44
C SER A 71 -1.79 4.93 -1.03
N ALA A 72 -2.72 5.05 -1.97
CA ALA A 72 -2.41 5.02 -3.40
C ALA A 72 -1.50 6.20 -3.80
N ALA A 73 -1.86 7.43 -3.38
CA ALA A 73 -1.06 8.62 -3.64
C ALA A 73 0.35 8.52 -3.03
N MET A 74 0.46 8.09 -1.77
CA MET A 74 1.75 7.89 -1.09
C MET A 74 2.59 6.82 -1.76
N SER A 75 1.98 5.74 -2.25
CA SER A 75 2.69 4.70 -2.99
C SER A 75 3.33 5.25 -4.27
N GLN A 76 2.62 6.09 -5.01
CA GLN A 76 3.14 6.75 -6.22
C GLN A 76 4.28 7.72 -5.91
N ILE A 77 4.16 8.53 -4.85
CA ILE A 77 5.21 9.45 -4.45
C ILE A 77 6.48 8.69 -4.04
N LEU A 78 6.34 7.66 -3.21
CA LEU A 78 7.48 6.86 -2.77
C LEU A 78 8.15 6.11 -3.94
N ALA A 79 7.38 5.63 -4.91
CA ALA A 79 7.91 5.03 -6.12
C ALA A 79 8.71 6.04 -6.96
N ALA A 80 8.19 7.26 -7.13
CA ALA A 80 8.90 8.31 -7.85
C ALA A 80 10.19 8.76 -7.13
N GLU A 81 10.18 8.85 -5.79
CA GLU A 81 11.39 9.13 -5.01
C GLU A 81 12.43 8.02 -5.17
N GLU A 82 12.00 6.74 -5.21
CA GLU A 82 12.87 5.58 -5.43
C GLU A 82 13.47 5.61 -6.86
N GLU A 83 12.68 5.93 -7.89
CA GLU A 83 13.15 6.10 -9.27
C GLU A 83 14.19 7.22 -9.42
N LEU A 84 14.00 8.34 -8.73
CA LEU A 84 14.94 9.47 -8.76
C LEU A 84 16.22 9.21 -7.97
N SER A 85 16.15 8.41 -6.93
CA SER A 85 17.33 8.03 -6.13
C SER A 85 18.23 7.04 -6.85
N ASP A 86 17.67 6.24 -7.76
CA ASP A 86 18.36 5.20 -8.54
C ASP A 86 18.79 5.71 -9.93
N SER A 87 19.73 6.64 -9.98
CA SER A 87 20.29 7.17 -11.24
C SER A 87 21.14 6.17 -12.04
N THR A 88 21.15 4.89 -11.71
CA THR A 88 21.99 3.86 -12.34
C THR A 88 21.22 2.61 -12.77
N GLY A 89 20.30 2.77 -13.76
CA GLY A 89 19.80 1.64 -14.56
C GLY A 89 18.80 0.70 -13.85
N LEU A 90 18.27 -0.26 -14.62
CA LEU A 90 17.28 -1.31 -14.26
C LEU A 90 17.71 -2.28 -13.12
N SER A 91 18.71 -1.95 -12.33
CA SER A 91 19.29 -2.86 -11.31
C SER A 91 18.68 -2.72 -9.93
N HIS A 92 17.82 -1.72 -9.71
CA HIS A 92 17.17 -1.45 -8.42
C HIS A 92 15.70 -1.09 -8.63
N GLY A 93 14.90 -1.27 -7.61
CA GLY A 93 13.47 -0.96 -7.63
C GLY A 93 12.68 -1.87 -6.70
N SER A 94 11.37 -1.65 -6.60
CA SER A 94 10.50 -2.55 -5.84
C SER A 94 9.28 -2.93 -6.65
N VAL A 95 8.89 -4.19 -6.57
CA VAL A 95 7.66 -4.72 -7.16
C VAL A 95 6.81 -5.31 -6.05
N SER A 96 5.58 -4.83 -5.96
CA SER A 96 4.59 -5.28 -4.98
C SER A 96 3.53 -6.17 -5.62
N ILE A 97 3.41 -7.39 -5.12
CA ILE A 97 2.58 -8.44 -5.71
C ILE A 97 1.56 -8.91 -4.69
N GLY A 98 0.27 -8.86 -5.05
CA GLY A 98 -0.79 -9.53 -4.30
C GLY A 98 -1.05 -10.92 -4.85
N ALA A 99 -1.10 -11.93 -4.01
CA ALA A 99 -1.41 -13.28 -4.44
C ALA A 99 -2.19 -14.05 -3.38
N SER A 100 -3.08 -14.95 -3.81
CA SER A 100 -3.61 -15.96 -2.91
C SER A 100 -2.52 -16.98 -2.56
N GLU A 101 -2.65 -17.65 -1.42
CA GLU A 101 -1.70 -18.67 -1.00
C GLU A 101 -1.52 -19.76 -2.06
N THR A 102 -2.62 -20.18 -2.69
CA THR A 102 -2.59 -21.14 -3.80
C THR A 102 -1.82 -20.62 -4.99
N ALA A 103 -2.09 -19.39 -5.43
CA ALA A 103 -1.40 -18.78 -6.58
C ALA A 103 0.09 -18.56 -6.28
N LEU A 104 0.42 -18.21 -5.05
CA LEU A 104 1.80 -18.03 -4.60
C LEU A 104 2.57 -19.37 -4.69
N ASN A 105 2.04 -20.42 -4.08
CA ASN A 105 2.76 -21.70 -3.97
C ASN A 105 2.81 -22.47 -5.28
N ILE A 106 1.72 -22.48 -6.07
CA ILE A 106 1.64 -23.28 -7.30
C ILE A 106 2.30 -22.60 -8.49
N TYR A 107 2.23 -21.26 -8.54
CA TYR A 107 2.62 -20.55 -9.76
C TYR A 107 3.74 -19.54 -9.57
N LEU A 108 3.66 -18.69 -8.55
CA LEU A 108 4.53 -17.52 -8.43
C LEU A 108 5.94 -17.87 -7.96
N LEU A 109 6.10 -18.71 -6.96
CA LEU A 109 7.42 -18.97 -6.33
C LEU A 109 8.44 -19.50 -7.35
N ASP A 110 8.04 -20.41 -8.24
CA ASP A 110 8.92 -20.98 -9.25
C ASP A 110 9.37 -19.97 -10.30
N ARG A 111 8.63 -18.87 -10.49
CA ARG A 111 8.96 -17.80 -11.44
C ARG A 111 9.67 -16.62 -10.80
N LEU A 112 9.34 -16.31 -9.56
CA LEU A 112 9.98 -15.23 -8.83
C LEU A 112 11.43 -15.58 -8.44
N LYS A 113 11.73 -16.85 -8.18
CA LYS A 113 13.06 -17.30 -7.81
C LYS A 113 14.11 -17.05 -8.90
N PRO A 114 13.92 -17.48 -10.17
CA PRO A 114 14.82 -17.12 -11.25
C PRO A 114 14.89 -15.61 -11.52
N PHE A 115 13.76 -14.92 -11.41
CA PHE A 115 13.71 -13.47 -11.58
C PHE A 115 14.58 -12.75 -10.53
N HIS A 116 14.45 -13.10 -9.26
CA HIS A 116 15.25 -12.51 -8.20
C HIS A 116 16.75 -12.85 -8.32
N MET A 117 17.07 -14.04 -8.84
CA MET A 117 18.47 -14.40 -9.14
C MET A 117 19.04 -13.58 -10.30
N ALA A 118 18.24 -13.27 -11.31
CA ALA A 118 18.66 -12.45 -12.45
C ALA A 118 18.73 -10.94 -12.11
N TYR A 119 17.87 -10.48 -11.19
CA TYR A 119 17.74 -9.09 -10.80
C TYR A 119 17.77 -8.92 -9.26
N PRO A 120 18.90 -9.18 -8.60
CA PRO A 120 18.99 -9.20 -7.13
C PRO A 120 18.77 -7.83 -6.48
N GLY A 121 18.93 -6.73 -7.23
CA GLY A 121 18.66 -5.38 -6.76
C GLY A 121 17.17 -5.04 -6.73
N ILE A 122 16.29 -5.81 -7.38
CA ILE A 122 14.85 -5.59 -7.34
C ILE A 122 14.25 -6.21 -6.07
N ARG A 123 13.62 -5.36 -5.25
CA ARG A 123 12.94 -5.80 -4.03
C ARG A 123 11.54 -6.33 -4.35
N LEU A 124 11.28 -7.60 -4.08
CA LEU A 124 9.96 -8.21 -4.22
C LEU A 124 9.19 -8.11 -2.90
N LYS A 125 8.03 -7.46 -2.93
CA LYS A 125 7.08 -7.37 -1.81
C LYS A 125 5.89 -8.25 -2.14
N ILE A 126 5.68 -9.32 -1.39
CA ILE A 126 4.58 -10.26 -1.63
C ILE A 126 3.56 -10.13 -0.51
N TYR A 127 2.31 -9.91 -0.88
CA TYR A 127 1.18 -9.77 0.04
C TYR A 127 0.22 -10.94 -0.15
N ASN A 128 -0.10 -11.62 0.95
CA ASN A 128 -1.13 -12.66 0.93
C ASN A 128 -2.52 -12.00 0.98
N HIS A 129 -3.24 -12.09 -0.12
CA HIS A 129 -4.56 -11.50 -0.28
C HIS A 129 -5.53 -12.54 -0.85
N SER A 130 -6.79 -12.54 -0.36
CA SER A 130 -7.88 -13.20 -1.09
C SER A 130 -8.11 -12.53 -2.45
N THR A 131 -8.72 -13.22 -3.40
CA THR A 131 -8.98 -12.66 -4.74
C THR A 131 -9.66 -11.27 -4.71
N PRO A 132 -10.74 -11.03 -3.94
CA PRO A 132 -11.34 -9.70 -3.87
C PRO A 132 -10.41 -8.64 -3.27
N GLN A 133 -9.63 -8.99 -2.25
CA GLN A 133 -8.67 -8.08 -1.63
C GLN A 133 -7.54 -7.72 -2.59
N ALA A 134 -7.00 -8.69 -3.32
CA ALA A 134 -5.94 -8.46 -4.31
C ALA A 134 -6.42 -7.54 -5.44
N ILE A 135 -7.62 -7.77 -5.99
CA ILE A 135 -8.21 -6.92 -7.02
C ILE A 135 -8.41 -5.49 -6.50
N ASN A 136 -8.91 -5.35 -5.28
CA ASN A 136 -9.12 -4.02 -4.68
C ASN A 136 -7.79 -3.31 -4.40
N ALA A 137 -6.77 -4.03 -3.96
CA ALA A 137 -5.44 -3.48 -3.73
C ALA A 137 -4.78 -2.97 -5.03
N VAL A 138 -4.94 -3.68 -6.16
CA VAL A 138 -4.50 -3.18 -7.48
C VAL A 138 -5.28 -1.94 -7.90
N LYS A 139 -6.62 -1.96 -7.79
CA LYS A 139 -7.46 -0.81 -8.15
C LYS A 139 -7.12 0.45 -7.36
N ASN A 140 -6.71 0.28 -6.10
CA ASN A 140 -6.32 1.39 -5.22
C ASN A 140 -4.82 1.72 -5.30
N GLY A 141 -4.06 1.11 -6.21
CA GLY A 141 -2.63 1.37 -6.37
C GLY A 141 -1.78 0.97 -5.16
N MET A 142 -2.28 0.09 -4.29
CA MET A 142 -1.53 -0.39 -3.12
C MET A 142 -0.51 -1.47 -3.48
N ILE A 143 -0.73 -2.16 -4.59
CA ILE A 143 0.18 -3.16 -5.18
C ILE A 143 0.21 -2.96 -6.69
N ASP A 144 1.33 -3.33 -7.32
CA ASP A 144 1.57 -3.11 -8.76
C ASP A 144 0.76 -4.10 -9.60
N PHE A 145 0.69 -5.36 -9.19
CA PHE A 145 -0.16 -6.35 -9.83
C PHE A 145 -0.58 -7.47 -8.88
N ALA A 146 -1.57 -8.25 -9.30
CA ALA A 146 -2.06 -9.38 -8.52
C ALA A 146 -2.11 -10.66 -9.36
N VAL A 147 -1.82 -11.79 -8.72
CA VAL A 147 -2.02 -13.12 -9.29
C VAL A 147 -3.11 -13.82 -8.48
N VAL A 148 -4.24 -14.02 -9.13
CA VAL A 148 -5.44 -14.55 -8.49
C VAL A 148 -6.03 -15.70 -9.32
N SER A 149 -6.69 -16.62 -8.65
CA SER A 149 -7.49 -17.66 -9.29
C SER A 149 -8.94 -17.18 -9.35
N THR A 150 -9.51 -17.08 -10.54
CA THR A 150 -10.91 -16.69 -10.72
C THR A 150 -11.67 -17.77 -11.46
N PRO A 151 -12.86 -18.16 -10.99
CA PRO A 151 -13.72 -19.12 -11.71
C PRO A 151 -14.49 -18.50 -12.88
N ALA A 152 -14.43 -17.16 -13.07
CA ALA A 152 -15.20 -16.43 -14.06
C ALA A 152 -14.40 -15.27 -14.65
N GLU A 153 -14.86 -14.76 -15.81
CA GLU A 153 -14.33 -13.52 -16.38
C GLU A 153 -14.55 -12.35 -15.44
N VAL A 154 -13.46 -11.75 -15.00
CA VAL A 154 -13.49 -10.52 -14.22
C VAL A 154 -13.35 -9.37 -15.20
N GLU A 155 -14.31 -8.44 -15.22
CA GLU A 155 -14.14 -7.14 -15.84
C GLU A 155 -13.07 -6.38 -15.05
N ALA A 156 -11.83 -6.52 -15.46
CA ALA A 156 -10.72 -5.80 -14.89
C ALA A 156 -10.37 -4.60 -15.77
N PRO A 157 -9.93 -3.47 -15.20
CA PRO A 157 -9.15 -2.52 -15.95
C PRO A 157 -7.93 -3.27 -16.49
N GLN A 158 -7.78 -3.29 -17.79
CA GLN A 158 -6.86 -4.17 -18.51
C GLN A 158 -5.41 -3.80 -18.23
N ILE A 159 -4.73 -4.62 -17.48
CA ILE A 159 -3.27 -4.71 -17.53
C ILE A 159 -2.98 -6.21 -17.64
N GLY A 160 -2.57 -6.62 -18.83
CA GLY A 160 -1.94 -7.90 -19.15
C GLY A 160 -2.62 -9.16 -18.57
N ARG A 161 -3.45 -9.84 -19.34
CA ARG A 161 -3.86 -11.22 -19.07
C ARG A 161 -2.68 -12.16 -19.33
N ALA A 162 -2.08 -12.70 -18.27
CA ALA A 162 -1.39 -13.97 -18.40
C ALA A 162 -2.44 -15.09 -18.27
N SER A 163 -2.96 -15.59 -19.37
CA SER A 163 -3.78 -16.80 -19.35
C SER A 163 -2.86 -18.01 -19.26
N CYS A 164 -2.88 -18.74 -18.14
CA CYS A 164 -2.40 -20.12 -18.15
C CYS A 164 -3.42 -20.94 -18.96
N ARG A 165 -3.04 -21.34 -20.16
CA ARG A 165 -3.58 -22.55 -20.79
C ARG A 165 -2.71 -23.71 -20.31
N GLU A 166 -3.38 -24.80 -19.88
CA GLU A 166 -2.80 -26.12 -19.65
C GLU A 166 -1.98 -26.62 -20.83
#